data_bb5b2bd2abcc055c668d9ea73581851b
#
_entry.id   bb5b2bd2abcc055c668d9ea73581851b
#
_cell.length_a   1.000
_cell.length_b   1.000
_cell.length_c   1.000
_cell.angle_alpha   90.00
_cell.angle_beta   90.00
_cell.angle_gamma   90.00
#
_symmetry.space_group_name_H-M   'P 1'
#
loop_
_entity.id
_entity.type
_entity.pdbx_description
1 polymer ?
#
loop_
_entity_poly.entity_id
_entity_poly.type
_entity_poly.pdbx_seq_one_letter_code
_entity_poly.pdbx_strand_id
1 'polypeptide(L)'
;MYLTIQGVVLRVADFNDRDALLTVLTQKHGKLTLKARGLRRKNSPLTAACQLLTLGEFTVFEYRGQYSVNEARVLNLFQGLRSDMESLSLASYFAQVSEVLSQEDYPTPELQSLLLNCLYALSELKRPPEQVKAVFKLRAACLSGYAPDLFGCHVCGSQTPARLDLSSGLLECANCRDASSGGIRIPVTAAMLEAMRFICFCEPKRIFSFRLESKDLRRLASLTEGYLSTQLERGFPALEFYKSLCFQSDKLEAT
;
A
#
# COMPACT_ATOMS: atom_id res chain seq x y z
N MET A 1 31.87 1.71 5.32
CA MET A 1 31.48 3.13 5.51
C MET A 1 30.26 3.17 6.42
N TYR A 2 30.09 4.21 7.27
CA TYR A 2 28.85 4.38 8.05
C TYR A 2 27.89 5.31 7.30
N LEU A 3 26.62 4.93 7.28
CA LEU A 3 25.54 5.69 6.65
C LEU A 3 24.36 5.80 7.63
N THR A 4 23.66 6.92 7.61
CA THR A 4 22.39 7.09 8.31
C THR A 4 21.25 7.08 7.29
N ILE A 5 20.30 6.16 7.47
CA ILE A 5 19.19 5.92 6.55
C ILE A 5 17.88 6.04 7.33
N GLN A 6 16.90 6.71 6.74
CA GLN A 6 15.54 6.73 7.27
C GLN A 6 14.64 5.90 6.36
N GLY A 7 13.81 5.04 6.94
CA GLY A 7 12.92 4.19 6.17
C GLY A 7 11.88 3.46 6.99
N VAL A 8 10.91 2.87 6.29
CA VAL A 8 9.83 2.06 6.87
C VAL A 8 10.20 0.59 6.77
N VAL A 9 10.10 -0.14 7.88
CA VAL A 9 10.32 -1.59 7.89
C VAL A 9 9.14 -2.29 7.22
N LEU A 10 9.37 -2.87 6.04
CA LEU A 10 8.36 -3.60 5.26
C LEU A 10 8.28 -5.08 5.64
N ARG A 11 9.39 -5.67 6.07
CA ARG A 11 9.47 -7.07 6.46
C ARG A 11 10.59 -7.30 7.46
N VAL A 12 10.35 -8.23 8.38
CA VAL A 12 11.35 -8.75 9.32
C VAL A 12 11.40 -10.27 9.15
N ALA A 13 12.53 -10.78 8.70
CA ALA A 13 12.76 -12.22 8.52
C ALA A 13 13.85 -12.71 9.47
N ASP A 14 13.67 -13.88 10.05
CA ASP A 14 14.70 -14.52 10.87
C ASP A 14 15.87 -14.94 9.98
N PHE A 15 17.09 -14.66 10.42
CA PHE A 15 18.30 -15.01 9.69
C PHE A 15 19.06 -16.15 10.38
N ASN A 16 19.08 -16.13 11.71
CA ASN A 16 19.56 -17.20 12.58
C ASN A 16 18.91 -17.01 13.96
N ASP A 17 19.32 -17.79 14.98
CA ASP A 17 18.74 -17.74 16.34
C ASP A 17 18.77 -16.35 16.99
N ARG A 18 19.65 -15.46 16.56
CA ARG A 18 19.89 -14.15 17.22
C ARG A 18 19.73 -12.95 16.31
N ASP A 19 19.83 -13.12 15.00
CA ASP A 19 19.84 -12.04 14.02
C ASP A 19 18.57 -12.05 13.18
N ALA A 20 18.24 -10.92 12.57
CA ALA A 20 17.18 -10.82 11.58
C ALA A 20 17.63 -10.01 10.36
N LEU A 21 16.95 -10.23 9.24
CA LEU A 21 17.02 -9.39 8.04
C LEU A 21 15.79 -8.48 7.98
N LEU A 22 16.03 -7.20 7.83
CA LEU A 22 14.99 -6.20 7.65
C LEU A 22 14.93 -5.81 6.18
N THR A 23 13.75 -5.83 5.59
CA THR A 23 13.50 -5.12 4.33
C THR A 23 12.97 -3.73 4.67
N VAL A 24 13.68 -2.69 4.28
CA VAL A 24 13.37 -1.31 4.62
C VAL A 24 13.18 -0.49 3.34
N LEU A 25 12.04 0.19 3.22
CA LEU A 25 11.78 1.14 2.14
C LEU A 25 12.31 2.51 2.54
N THR A 26 13.23 3.04 1.74
CA THR A 26 13.89 4.32 1.99
C THR A 26 13.57 5.34 0.91
N GLN A 27 13.68 6.61 1.23
CA GLN A 27 13.42 7.68 0.27
C GLN A 27 14.52 7.82 -0.79
N LYS A 28 15.78 7.59 -0.40
CA LYS A 28 16.94 7.90 -1.23
C LYS A 28 17.59 6.69 -1.88
N HIS A 29 17.41 5.50 -1.30
CA HIS A 29 18.09 4.28 -1.72
C HIS A 29 17.13 3.17 -2.14
N GLY A 30 15.83 3.49 -2.35
CA GLY A 30 14.84 2.48 -2.67
C GLY A 30 14.66 1.46 -1.54
N LYS A 31 14.49 0.21 -1.89
CA LYS A 31 14.41 -0.91 -0.95
C LYS A 31 15.81 -1.39 -0.57
N LEU A 32 16.06 -1.52 0.72
CA LEU A 32 17.34 -2.04 1.25
C LEU A 32 17.10 -3.25 2.15
N THR A 33 18.03 -4.19 2.10
CA THR A 33 18.10 -5.32 3.04
C THR A 33 19.16 -5.02 4.09
N LEU A 34 18.73 -4.87 5.36
CA LEU A 34 19.59 -4.56 6.49
C LEU A 34 19.72 -5.77 7.42
N LYS A 35 20.94 -6.17 7.77
CA LYS A 35 21.17 -7.20 8.77
C LYS A 35 21.17 -6.61 10.18
N ALA A 36 20.17 -6.95 10.99
CA ALA A 36 20.05 -6.53 12.38
C ALA A 36 20.64 -7.61 13.31
N ARG A 37 21.93 -7.45 13.67
CA ARG A 37 22.64 -8.41 14.53
C ARG A 37 22.14 -8.34 15.96
N GLY A 38 21.85 -9.49 16.54
CA GLY A 38 21.40 -9.59 17.92
C GLY A 38 19.98 -9.03 18.16
N LEU A 39 19.19 -8.82 17.12
CA LEU A 39 17.81 -8.30 17.26
C LEU A 39 16.95 -9.21 18.17
N ARG A 40 17.14 -10.52 18.09
CA ARG A 40 16.38 -11.53 18.87
C ARG A 40 16.93 -11.75 20.29
N ARG A 41 17.99 -11.06 20.69
CA ARG A 41 18.50 -11.15 22.07
C ARG A 41 17.53 -10.46 23.03
N LYS A 42 17.42 -10.99 24.24
CA LYS A 42 16.66 -10.33 25.32
C LYS A 42 17.24 -8.93 25.54
N ASN A 43 16.36 -7.91 25.59
CA ASN A 43 16.73 -6.49 25.77
C ASN A 43 17.61 -5.92 24.64
N SER A 44 17.45 -6.38 23.40
CA SER A 44 18.13 -5.76 22.26
C SER A 44 17.69 -4.30 22.10
N PRO A 45 18.63 -3.33 22.01
CA PRO A 45 18.29 -1.91 21.79
C PRO A 45 17.66 -1.66 20.41
N LEU A 46 17.79 -2.61 19.48
CA LEU A 46 17.24 -2.51 18.14
C LEU A 46 15.74 -2.88 18.07
N THR A 47 15.20 -3.55 19.10
CA THR A 47 13.87 -4.18 19.05
C THR A 47 12.76 -3.20 18.68
N ALA A 48 12.76 -2.01 19.25
CA ALA A 48 11.68 -1.04 19.01
C ALA A 48 11.68 -0.50 17.56
N ALA A 49 12.85 -0.13 17.04
CA ALA A 49 12.97 0.47 15.70
C ALA A 49 12.88 -0.55 14.55
N CYS A 50 13.18 -1.83 14.84
CA CYS A 50 13.19 -2.90 13.84
C CYS A 50 11.85 -3.66 13.74
N GLN A 51 10.77 -3.16 14.34
CA GLN A 51 9.44 -3.77 14.20
C GLN A 51 8.84 -3.46 12.83
N LEU A 52 8.02 -4.40 12.34
CA LEU A 52 7.23 -4.21 11.12
C LEU A 52 6.44 -2.89 11.17
N LEU A 53 6.38 -2.17 10.05
CA LEU A 53 5.69 -0.88 9.86
C LEU A 53 6.25 0.29 10.69
N THR A 54 7.38 0.11 11.37
CA THR A 54 8.03 1.23 12.06
C THR A 54 8.78 2.12 11.06
N LEU A 55 8.55 3.42 11.13
CA LEU A 55 9.45 4.40 10.53
C LEU A 55 10.64 4.58 11.47
N GLY A 56 11.80 4.17 11.04
CA GLY A 56 13.04 4.22 11.81
C GLY A 56 14.15 5.01 11.13
N GLU A 57 15.12 5.42 11.95
CA GLU A 57 16.41 5.92 11.51
C GLU A 57 17.46 4.89 11.91
N PHE A 58 18.23 4.42 10.94
CA PHE A 58 19.19 3.33 11.09
C PHE A 58 20.59 3.85 10.78
N THR A 59 21.52 3.74 11.72
CA THR A 59 22.95 3.87 11.45
C THR A 59 23.47 2.52 11.01
N VAL A 60 23.87 2.40 9.76
CA VAL A 60 24.32 1.14 9.18
C VAL A 60 25.79 1.20 8.80
N PHE A 61 26.48 0.08 8.93
CA PHE A 61 27.81 -0.13 8.38
C PHE A 61 27.67 -0.84 7.03
N GLU A 62 28.10 -0.18 5.97
CA GLU A 62 28.12 -0.74 4.61
C GLU A 62 29.49 -1.36 4.33
N TYR A 63 29.46 -2.60 3.85
CA TYR A 63 30.63 -3.31 3.36
C TYR A 63 30.25 -4.23 2.19
N ARG A 64 30.83 -3.98 1.02
CA ARG A 64 30.60 -4.75 -0.23
C ARG A 64 29.12 -4.89 -0.59
N GLY A 65 28.36 -3.82 -0.49
CA GLY A 65 26.92 -3.81 -0.77
C GLY A 65 26.03 -4.47 0.30
N GLN A 66 26.62 -4.88 1.43
CA GLN A 66 25.86 -5.42 2.57
C GLN A 66 25.75 -4.39 3.67
N TYR A 67 24.54 -4.22 4.21
CA TYR A 67 24.25 -3.26 5.27
C TYR A 67 24.01 -3.98 6.59
N SER A 68 24.77 -3.62 7.63
CA SER A 68 24.56 -4.11 9.00
C SER A 68 24.14 -2.96 9.90
N VAL A 69 23.03 -3.13 10.62
CA VAL A 69 22.52 -2.14 11.58
C VAL A 69 23.46 -2.10 12.79
N ASN A 70 24.00 -0.91 13.07
CA ASN A 70 24.79 -0.63 14.28
C ASN A 70 23.90 -0.02 15.36
N GLU A 71 23.10 0.98 14.99
CA GLU A 71 22.15 1.67 15.87
C GLU A 71 20.83 1.89 15.13
N ALA A 72 19.75 1.94 15.88
CA ALA A 72 18.43 2.23 15.34
C ALA A 72 17.61 3.07 16.31
N ARG A 73 16.93 4.10 15.78
CA ARG A 73 16.04 4.99 16.52
C ARG A 73 14.65 5.00 15.90
N VAL A 74 13.63 4.95 16.73
CA VAL A 74 12.23 5.09 16.29
C VAL A 74 11.96 6.54 15.93
N LEU A 75 11.39 6.78 14.76
CA LEU A 75 10.82 8.05 14.36
C LEU A 75 9.29 8.05 14.52
N ASN A 76 8.63 6.96 14.13
CA ASN A 76 7.20 6.74 14.35
C ASN A 76 6.87 5.24 14.41
N LEU A 77 6.11 4.83 15.43
CA LEU A 77 5.64 3.45 15.63
C LEU A 77 4.24 3.21 15.05
N PHE A 78 3.51 4.27 14.69
CA PHE A 78 2.10 4.19 14.29
C PHE A 78 1.28 3.36 15.30
N GLN A 79 1.29 3.79 16.57
CA GLN A 79 0.71 3.06 17.71
C GLN A 79 -0.76 2.66 17.48
N GLY A 80 -1.53 3.52 16.81
CA GLY A 80 -2.93 3.25 16.52
C GLY A 80 -3.17 2.01 15.67
N LEU A 81 -2.20 1.58 14.84
CA LEU A 81 -2.28 0.33 14.08
C LEU A 81 -2.17 -0.91 14.98
N ARG A 82 -1.38 -0.80 16.06
CA ARG A 82 -1.07 -1.95 16.93
C ARG A 82 -2.20 -2.27 17.90
N SER A 83 -3.13 -1.36 18.09
CA SER A 83 -4.31 -1.55 18.93
C SER A 83 -5.51 -2.15 18.20
N ASP A 84 -5.43 -2.27 16.87
CA ASP A 84 -6.51 -2.79 16.02
C ASP A 84 -5.96 -3.79 14.98
N MET A 85 -6.43 -5.04 15.08
CA MET A 85 -5.97 -6.13 14.24
C MET A 85 -6.32 -5.93 12.76
N GLU A 86 -7.47 -5.32 12.46
CA GLU A 86 -7.89 -5.04 11.09
C GLU A 86 -6.97 -3.99 10.45
N SER A 87 -6.71 -2.88 11.15
CA SER A 87 -5.79 -1.84 10.70
C SER A 87 -4.37 -2.36 10.54
N LEU A 88 -3.90 -3.20 11.47
CA LEU A 88 -2.56 -3.79 11.40
C LEU A 88 -2.41 -4.75 10.22
N SER A 89 -3.41 -5.59 9.96
CA SER A 89 -3.39 -6.54 8.84
C SER A 89 -3.46 -5.81 7.50
N LEU A 90 -4.29 -4.77 7.40
CA LEU A 90 -4.37 -3.92 6.22
C LEU A 90 -3.06 -3.18 5.94
N ALA A 91 -2.44 -2.61 6.97
CA ALA A 91 -1.13 -1.96 6.86
C ALA A 91 -0.02 -2.95 6.46
N SER A 92 -0.08 -4.19 6.95
CA SER A 92 0.84 -5.27 6.55
C SER A 92 0.68 -5.64 5.07
N TYR A 93 -0.55 -5.63 4.55
CA TYR A 93 -0.79 -5.77 3.11
C TYR A 93 -0.15 -4.62 2.32
N PHE A 94 -0.27 -3.37 2.77
CA PHE A 94 0.39 -2.23 2.11
C PHE A 94 1.92 -2.38 2.10
N ALA A 95 2.50 -2.90 3.18
CA ALA A 95 3.93 -3.20 3.22
C ALA A 95 4.33 -4.27 2.19
N GLN A 96 3.56 -5.36 2.06
CA GLN A 96 3.82 -6.41 1.06
C GLN A 96 3.73 -5.87 -0.37
N VAL A 97 2.72 -5.05 -0.68
CA VAL A 97 2.61 -4.40 -2.00
C VAL A 97 3.80 -3.47 -2.24
N SER A 98 4.16 -2.64 -1.26
CA SER A 98 5.28 -1.73 -1.38
C SER A 98 6.61 -2.47 -1.57
N GLU A 99 6.81 -3.62 -0.91
CA GLU A 99 7.99 -4.47 -1.11
C GLU A 99 8.09 -4.99 -2.56
N VAL A 100 6.95 -5.33 -3.16
CA VAL A 100 6.88 -5.83 -4.55
C VAL A 100 7.16 -4.71 -5.55
N LEU A 101 6.58 -3.53 -5.32
CA LEU A 101 6.68 -2.40 -6.25
C LEU A 101 8.01 -1.63 -6.15
N SER A 102 8.78 -1.83 -5.08
CA SER A 102 10.08 -1.21 -4.90
C SER A 102 11.22 -2.11 -5.38
N GLN A 103 12.27 -1.50 -5.90
CA GLN A 103 13.50 -2.18 -6.33
C GLN A 103 14.67 -1.80 -5.40
N GLU A 104 15.67 -2.68 -5.33
CA GLU A 104 16.92 -2.38 -4.61
C GLU A 104 17.68 -1.28 -5.35
N ASP A 105 18.27 -0.37 -4.59
CA ASP A 105 19.06 0.77 -5.09
C ASP A 105 18.35 1.70 -6.08
N TYR A 106 17.01 1.58 -6.20
CA TYR A 106 16.19 2.46 -7.05
C TYR A 106 15.21 3.28 -6.19
N PRO A 107 15.45 4.61 -6.03
CA PRO A 107 14.61 5.46 -5.20
C PRO A 107 13.15 5.50 -5.66
N THR A 108 12.22 5.32 -4.75
CA THR A 108 10.77 5.43 -4.97
C THR A 108 10.14 6.31 -3.88
N PRO A 109 10.51 7.61 -3.81
CA PRO A 109 10.08 8.49 -2.73
C PRO A 109 8.55 8.69 -2.68
N GLU A 110 7.88 8.67 -3.84
CA GLU A 110 6.43 8.78 -3.94
C GLU A 110 5.72 7.57 -3.34
N LEU A 111 6.25 6.36 -3.55
CA LEU A 111 5.71 5.12 -2.98
C LEU A 111 5.89 5.10 -1.46
N GLN A 112 7.06 5.51 -0.96
CA GLN A 112 7.28 5.64 0.48
C GLN A 112 6.34 6.68 1.09
N SER A 113 6.19 7.84 0.47
CA SER A 113 5.27 8.89 0.91
C SER A 113 3.82 8.40 0.95
N LEU A 114 3.38 7.65 -0.08
CA LEU A 114 2.06 7.03 -0.11
C LEU A 114 1.86 6.06 1.05
N LEU A 115 2.82 5.16 1.27
CA LEU A 115 2.77 4.21 2.38
C LEU A 115 2.65 4.95 3.72
N LEU A 116 3.53 5.91 3.99
CA LEU A 116 3.52 6.69 5.24
C LEU A 116 2.19 7.43 5.45
N ASN A 117 1.64 8.06 4.41
CA ASN A 117 0.36 8.74 4.47
C ASN A 117 -0.79 7.77 4.79
N CYS A 118 -0.77 6.56 4.23
CA CYS A 118 -1.78 5.54 4.51
C CYS A 118 -1.66 4.99 5.93
N LEU A 119 -0.44 4.72 6.42
CA LEU A 119 -0.21 4.31 7.80
C LEU A 119 -0.68 5.37 8.80
N TYR A 120 -0.37 6.65 8.52
CA TYR A 120 -0.82 7.77 9.34
C TYR A 120 -2.35 7.94 9.31
N ALA A 121 -2.97 7.78 8.13
CA ALA A 121 -4.41 7.87 7.96
C ALA A 121 -5.17 6.80 8.78
N LEU A 122 -4.65 5.57 8.83
CA LEU A 122 -5.22 4.49 9.65
C LEU A 122 -4.92 4.70 11.14
N SER A 123 -3.66 5.01 11.49
CA SER A 123 -3.21 5.10 12.88
C SER A 123 -3.79 6.30 13.60
N GLU A 124 -3.57 7.51 13.05
CA GLU A 124 -3.81 8.77 13.75
C GLU A 124 -5.13 9.44 13.33
N LEU A 125 -5.44 9.45 12.02
CA LEU A 125 -6.64 10.12 11.52
C LEU A 125 -7.89 9.25 11.60
N LYS A 126 -7.76 7.97 11.91
CA LYS A 126 -8.85 6.98 11.98
C LYS A 126 -9.77 7.07 10.76
N ARG A 127 -9.18 7.17 9.56
CA ARG A 127 -9.93 7.19 8.30
C ARG A 127 -10.55 5.81 8.04
N PRO A 128 -11.73 5.77 7.38
CA PRO A 128 -12.36 4.50 7.02
C PRO A 128 -11.38 3.59 6.25
N PRO A 129 -11.21 2.32 6.65
CA PRO A 129 -10.31 1.38 5.98
C PRO A 129 -10.55 1.27 4.47
N GLU A 130 -11.83 1.35 4.02
CA GLU A 130 -12.20 1.33 2.61
C GLU A 130 -11.62 2.52 1.85
N GLN A 131 -11.62 3.73 2.47
CA GLN A 131 -11.02 4.91 1.85
C GLN A 131 -9.51 4.73 1.68
N VAL A 132 -8.84 4.27 2.74
CA VAL A 132 -7.38 4.09 2.72
C VAL A 132 -6.99 2.97 1.75
N LYS A 133 -7.76 1.87 1.68
CA LYS A 133 -7.58 0.81 0.68
C LYS A 133 -7.66 1.33 -0.75
N ALA A 134 -8.74 2.06 -1.06
CA ALA A 134 -8.97 2.59 -2.41
C ALA A 134 -7.83 3.53 -2.83
N VAL A 135 -7.44 4.44 -1.93
CA VAL A 135 -6.34 5.40 -2.16
C VAL A 135 -5.03 4.68 -2.39
N PHE A 136 -4.64 3.77 -1.47
CA PHE A 136 -3.37 3.08 -1.58
C PHE A 136 -3.26 2.27 -2.88
N LYS A 137 -4.26 1.44 -3.17
CA LYS A 137 -4.25 0.52 -4.31
C LYS A 137 -4.21 1.26 -5.64
N LEU A 138 -5.07 2.26 -5.81
CA LEU A 138 -5.13 3.01 -7.07
C LEU A 138 -3.88 3.86 -7.28
N ARG A 139 -3.42 4.57 -6.24
CA ARG A 139 -2.22 5.40 -6.34
C ARG A 139 -0.96 4.56 -6.54
N ALA A 140 -0.85 3.40 -5.89
CA ALA A 140 0.25 2.46 -6.08
C ALA A 140 0.30 1.94 -7.52
N ALA A 141 -0.86 1.60 -8.12
CA ALA A 141 -0.94 1.24 -9.54
C ALA A 141 -0.44 2.39 -10.44
N CYS A 142 -0.87 3.63 -10.20
CA CYS A 142 -0.41 4.79 -10.96
C CYS A 142 1.12 4.99 -10.85
N LEU A 143 1.67 4.89 -9.64
CA LEU A 143 3.12 5.05 -9.41
C LEU A 143 3.98 3.94 -10.04
N SER A 144 3.36 2.80 -10.33
CA SER A 144 4.03 1.64 -10.95
C SER A 144 3.82 1.54 -12.46
N GLY A 145 3.26 2.59 -13.09
CA GLY A 145 3.05 2.63 -14.54
C GLY A 145 1.72 2.03 -15.00
N TYR A 146 0.86 1.58 -14.08
CA TYR A 146 -0.45 1.01 -14.35
C TYR A 146 -1.58 2.02 -14.08
N ALA A 147 -1.39 3.28 -14.49
CA ALA A 147 -2.44 4.28 -14.34
C ALA A 147 -3.62 3.98 -15.28
N PRO A 148 -4.87 3.89 -14.79
CA PRO A 148 -6.01 3.72 -15.68
C PRO A 148 -6.27 5.00 -16.47
N ASP A 149 -6.80 4.87 -17.72
CA ASP A 149 -7.28 6.01 -18.49
C ASP A 149 -8.69 6.39 -18.02
N LEU A 150 -8.78 7.53 -17.34
CA LEU A 150 -10.00 8.01 -16.70
C LEU A 150 -10.65 9.21 -17.45
N PHE A 151 -10.22 9.53 -18.67
CA PHE A 151 -10.67 10.73 -19.35
C PHE A 151 -12.00 10.58 -20.10
N GLY A 152 -12.42 9.38 -20.42
CA GLY A 152 -13.69 9.13 -21.10
C GLY A 152 -13.79 7.71 -21.64
N CYS A 153 -14.86 7.42 -22.35
CA CYS A 153 -15.02 6.15 -23.05
C CYS A 153 -13.95 6.00 -24.14
N HIS A 154 -13.14 4.97 -24.11
CA HIS A 154 -12.04 4.76 -25.05
C HIS A 154 -12.52 4.56 -26.51
N VAL A 155 -13.81 4.17 -26.70
CA VAL A 155 -14.38 3.92 -28.04
C VAL A 155 -14.96 5.19 -28.66
N CYS A 156 -15.78 5.96 -27.91
CA CYS A 156 -16.52 7.10 -28.47
C CYS A 156 -16.21 8.45 -27.81
N GLY A 157 -15.30 8.49 -26.82
CA GLY A 157 -14.93 9.72 -26.11
C GLY A 157 -15.99 10.24 -25.13
N SER A 158 -17.12 9.54 -24.94
CA SER A 158 -18.18 9.98 -24.02
C SER A 158 -17.62 10.24 -22.62
N GLN A 159 -18.01 11.38 -22.03
CA GLN A 159 -17.59 11.79 -20.68
C GLN A 159 -18.39 11.10 -19.56
N THR A 160 -19.37 10.25 -19.92
CA THR A 160 -20.19 9.48 -19.00
C THR A 160 -19.91 7.98 -19.13
N PRO A 161 -18.68 7.50 -18.85
CA PRO A 161 -18.38 6.09 -18.86
C PRO A 161 -19.14 5.39 -17.72
N ALA A 162 -19.45 4.11 -17.94
CA ALA A 162 -20.23 3.32 -17.00
C ALA A 162 -19.44 2.15 -16.40
N ARG A 163 -18.30 1.78 -16.97
CA ARG A 163 -17.53 0.62 -16.58
C ARG A 163 -16.03 0.86 -16.76
N LEU A 164 -15.21 0.20 -15.91
CA LEU A 164 -13.77 0.08 -16.08
C LEU A 164 -13.43 -1.38 -16.40
N ASP A 165 -12.64 -1.61 -17.42
CA ASP A 165 -12.02 -2.90 -17.69
C ASP A 165 -10.75 -3.03 -16.81
N LEU A 166 -10.69 -4.08 -15.99
CA LEU A 166 -9.59 -4.27 -15.04
C LEU A 166 -8.27 -4.65 -15.72
N SER A 167 -8.32 -5.27 -16.89
CA SER A 167 -7.14 -5.74 -17.60
C SER A 167 -6.45 -4.62 -18.36
N SER A 168 -7.22 -3.81 -19.09
CA SER A 168 -6.68 -2.73 -19.91
C SER A 168 -6.60 -1.38 -19.17
N GLY A 169 -7.37 -1.19 -18.07
CA GLY A 169 -7.48 0.11 -17.40
C GLY A 169 -8.29 1.14 -18.20
N LEU A 170 -9.08 0.73 -19.19
CA LEU A 170 -9.85 1.59 -20.06
C LEU A 170 -11.31 1.71 -19.59
N LEU A 171 -11.89 2.88 -19.80
CA LEU A 171 -13.30 3.15 -19.51
C LEU A 171 -14.19 2.90 -20.73
N GLU A 172 -15.38 2.34 -20.49
CA GLU A 172 -16.41 2.12 -21.51
C GLU A 172 -17.74 2.75 -21.08
N CYS A 173 -18.48 3.35 -22.03
CA CYS A 173 -19.86 3.77 -21.78
C CYS A 173 -20.85 2.60 -21.96
N ALA A 174 -22.11 2.80 -21.55
CA ALA A 174 -23.12 1.76 -21.64
C ALA A 174 -23.39 1.29 -23.08
N ASN A 175 -23.22 2.19 -24.06
CA ASN A 175 -23.52 1.94 -25.48
C ASN A 175 -22.33 1.34 -26.26
N CYS A 176 -21.09 1.55 -25.79
CA CYS A 176 -19.88 1.09 -26.45
C CYS A 176 -19.37 -0.20 -25.76
N ARG A 177 -20.12 -1.27 -25.94
CA ARG A 177 -19.71 -2.56 -25.41
C ARG A 177 -18.74 -3.19 -26.40
N ASP A 178 -17.44 -3.21 -26.08
CA ASP A 178 -16.49 -4.00 -26.85
C ASP A 178 -16.75 -5.47 -26.59
N ALA A 179 -17.25 -6.16 -27.61
CA ALA A 179 -17.53 -7.60 -27.56
C ALA A 179 -16.25 -8.47 -27.65
N SER A 180 -15.11 -7.85 -27.97
CA SER A 180 -13.87 -8.56 -28.28
C SER A 180 -12.93 -8.74 -27.08
N SER A 181 -13.06 -7.94 -26.03
CA SER A 181 -12.21 -8.06 -24.85
C SER A 181 -12.85 -8.98 -23.80
N GLY A 182 -12.17 -10.09 -23.50
CA GLY A 182 -12.56 -11.03 -22.44
C GLY A 182 -12.31 -10.54 -21.01
N GLY A 183 -12.08 -9.22 -20.81
CA GLY A 183 -11.72 -8.63 -19.52
C GLY A 183 -12.87 -8.52 -18.53
N ILE A 184 -12.53 -8.44 -17.23
CA ILE A 184 -13.49 -8.21 -16.16
C ILE A 184 -13.83 -6.72 -16.12
N ARG A 185 -15.11 -6.39 -16.35
CA ARG A 185 -15.63 -5.03 -16.37
C ARG A 185 -16.44 -4.73 -15.12
N ILE A 186 -16.01 -3.73 -14.37
CA ILE A 186 -16.65 -3.31 -13.12
C ILE A 186 -17.44 -2.00 -13.35
N PRO A 187 -18.71 -1.92 -12.92
CA PRO A 187 -19.49 -0.68 -12.98
C PRO A 187 -18.84 0.45 -12.20
N VAL A 188 -18.81 1.65 -12.78
CA VAL A 188 -18.28 2.88 -12.18
C VAL A 188 -19.37 3.94 -12.17
N THR A 189 -19.68 4.50 -10.99
CA THR A 189 -20.57 5.67 -10.87
C THR A 189 -19.80 6.95 -11.18
N ALA A 190 -20.51 8.04 -11.52
CA ALA A 190 -19.88 9.34 -11.72
C ALA A 190 -19.07 9.79 -10.51
N ALA A 191 -19.61 9.58 -9.29
CA ALA A 191 -18.92 9.91 -8.04
C ALA A 191 -17.64 9.07 -7.83
N MET A 192 -17.67 7.78 -8.15
CA MET A 192 -16.49 6.92 -8.11
C MET A 192 -15.42 7.39 -9.12
N LEU A 193 -15.84 7.75 -10.34
CA LEU A 193 -14.92 8.23 -11.37
C LEU A 193 -14.20 9.51 -10.95
N GLU A 194 -14.93 10.47 -10.39
CA GLU A 194 -14.33 11.71 -9.88
C GLU A 194 -13.37 11.43 -8.71
N ALA A 195 -13.73 10.51 -7.80
CA ALA A 195 -12.81 10.09 -6.74
C ALA A 195 -11.55 9.41 -7.30
N MET A 196 -11.68 8.55 -8.32
CA MET A 196 -10.53 7.92 -8.99
C MET A 196 -9.63 8.97 -9.64
N ARG A 197 -10.18 9.93 -10.39
CA ARG A 197 -9.43 11.04 -10.96
C ARG A 197 -8.70 11.83 -9.87
N PHE A 198 -9.43 12.16 -8.79
CA PHE A 198 -8.83 12.85 -7.66
C PHE A 198 -7.65 12.06 -7.05
N ILE A 199 -7.80 10.77 -6.77
CA ILE A 199 -6.75 9.91 -6.23
C ILE A 199 -5.53 9.87 -7.17
N CYS A 200 -5.73 9.76 -8.48
CA CYS A 200 -4.64 9.67 -9.45
C CYS A 200 -3.83 10.96 -9.59
N PHE A 201 -4.47 12.13 -9.50
CA PHE A 201 -3.86 13.40 -9.90
C PHE A 201 -3.66 14.42 -8.78
N CYS A 202 -4.25 14.22 -7.59
CA CYS A 202 -4.09 15.17 -6.49
C CYS A 202 -2.68 15.14 -5.87
N GLU A 203 -2.36 16.24 -5.18
CA GLU A 203 -1.16 16.29 -4.35
C GLU A 203 -1.23 15.27 -3.20
N PRO A 204 -0.08 14.65 -2.81
CA PRO A 204 -0.04 13.63 -1.76
C PRO A 204 -0.65 14.08 -0.42
N LYS A 205 -0.51 15.35 -0.05
CA LYS A 205 -1.06 15.91 1.20
C LYS A 205 -2.58 15.97 1.24
N ARG A 206 -3.23 15.98 0.08
CA ARG A 206 -4.70 16.09 -0.07
C ARG A 206 -5.38 14.77 -0.41
N ILE A 207 -4.65 13.67 -0.52
CA ILE A 207 -5.13 12.41 -1.08
C ILE A 207 -6.35 11.82 -0.36
N PHE A 208 -6.59 12.17 0.90
CA PHE A 208 -7.74 11.74 1.71
C PHE A 208 -8.83 12.81 1.85
N SER A 209 -8.79 13.93 1.11
CA SER A 209 -9.75 15.04 1.28
C SER A 209 -11.05 14.89 0.48
N PHE A 210 -11.20 13.85 -0.33
CA PHE A 210 -12.47 13.54 -1.01
C PHE A 210 -13.46 12.84 -0.08
N ARG A 211 -14.76 12.94 -0.43
CA ARG A 211 -15.86 12.27 0.27
C ARG A 211 -16.68 11.47 -0.73
N LEU A 212 -17.03 10.27 -0.34
CA LEU A 212 -17.96 9.38 -1.05
C LEU A 212 -18.97 8.81 -0.06
N GLU A 213 -20.15 8.49 -0.54
CA GLU A 213 -21.11 7.70 0.22
C GLU A 213 -20.53 6.31 0.53
N SER A 214 -20.89 5.74 1.68
CA SER A 214 -20.36 4.46 2.15
C SER A 214 -20.52 3.32 1.13
N LYS A 215 -21.61 3.33 0.37
CA LYS A 215 -21.88 2.34 -0.69
C LYS A 215 -20.87 2.44 -1.83
N ASP A 216 -20.63 3.65 -2.35
CA ASP A 216 -19.69 3.88 -3.44
C ASP A 216 -18.25 3.74 -2.96
N LEU A 217 -17.96 4.07 -1.71
CA LEU A 217 -16.65 3.88 -1.11
C LEU A 217 -16.27 2.39 -1.04
N ARG A 218 -17.17 1.52 -0.59
CA ARG A 218 -16.95 0.06 -0.59
C ARG A 218 -16.77 -0.49 -2.00
N ARG A 219 -17.57 -0.02 -2.97
CA ARG A 219 -17.42 -0.41 -4.38
C ARG A 219 -16.08 0.03 -4.97
N LEU A 220 -15.67 1.26 -4.67
CA LEU A 220 -14.37 1.77 -5.10
C LEU A 220 -13.22 0.96 -4.51
N ALA A 221 -13.29 0.63 -3.21
CA ALA A 221 -12.29 -0.19 -2.53
C ALA A 221 -12.17 -1.60 -3.15
N SER A 222 -13.30 -2.20 -3.55
CA SER A 222 -13.34 -3.49 -4.24
C SER A 222 -12.81 -3.39 -5.69
N LEU A 223 -13.22 -2.35 -6.43
CA LEU A 223 -12.75 -2.10 -7.79
C LEU A 223 -11.22 -1.93 -7.83
N THR A 224 -10.68 -1.07 -6.97
CA THR A 224 -9.22 -0.80 -6.92
C THR A 224 -8.42 -2.01 -6.47
N GLU A 225 -9.03 -2.90 -5.66
CA GLU A 225 -8.42 -4.19 -5.30
C GLU A 225 -8.33 -5.12 -6.50
N GLY A 226 -9.44 -5.32 -7.20
CA GLY A 226 -9.46 -6.12 -8.42
C GLY A 226 -8.48 -5.57 -9.46
N TYR A 227 -8.46 -4.23 -9.63
CA TYR A 227 -7.56 -3.58 -10.57
C TYR A 227 -6.09 -3.85 -10.24
N LEU A 228 -5.64 -3.52 -9.02
CA LEU A 228 -4.23 -3.73 -8.64
C LEU A 228 -3.84 -5.21 -8.69
N SER A 229 -4.71 -6.13 -8.26
CA SER A 229 -4.43 -7.57 -8.30
C SER A 229 -4.30 -8.08 -9.73
N THR A 230 -5.11 -7.56 -10.66
CA THR A 230 -5.03 -7.90 -12.09
C THR A 230 -3.73 -7.38 -12.70
N GLN A 231 -3.34 -6.13 -12.38
CA GLN A 231 -2.10 -5.55 -12.93
C GLN A 231 -0.83 -6.21 -12.38
N LEU A 232 -0.84 -6.68 -11.14
CA LEU A 232 0.32 -7.32 -10.51
C LEU A 232 0.36 -8.84 -10.71
N GLU A 233 -0.72 -9.43 -11.22
CA GLU A 233 -0.86 -10.88 -11.46
C GLU A 233 -0.49 -11.75 -10.26
N ARG A 234 -0.75 -11.25 -9.04
CA ARG A 234 -0.41 -11.98 -7.81
C ARG A 234 -1.35 -11.71 -6.64
N GLY A 235 -1.44 -12.70 -5.76
CA GLY A 235 -2.11 -12.57 -4.47
C GLY A 235 -1.16 -12.13 -3.35
N PHE A 236 -1.75 -11.69 -2.23
CA PHE A 236 -1.04 -11.23 -1.03
C PHE A 236 -1.61 -11.90 0.22
N PRO A 237 -0.83 -12.72 0.95
CA PRO A 237 -1.33 -13.40 2.15
C PRO A 237 -1.90 -12.46 3.21
N ALA A 238 -1.31 -11.26 3.39
CA ALA A 238 -1.83 -10.29 4.35
C ALA A 238 -3.20 -9.73 3.94
N LEU A 239 -3.51 -9.64 2.63
CA LEU A 239 -4.84 -9.24 2.16
C LEU A 239 -5.89 -10.31 2.47
N GLU A 240 -5.56 -11.58 2.26
CA GLU A 240 -6.47 -12.69 2.57
C GLU A 240 -6.73 -12.78 4.07
N PHE A 241 -5.71 -12.58 4.88
CA PHE A 241 -5.86 -12.50 6.34
C PHE A 241 -6.74 -11.31 6.75
N TYR A 242 -6.53 -10.13 6.20
CA TYR A 242 -7.39 -8.96 6.44
C TYR A 242 -8.85 -9.24 6.10
N LYS A 243 -9.13 -9.84 4.94
CA LYS A 243 -10.50 -10.21 4.54
C LYS A 243 -11.15 -11.19 5.51
N SER A 244 -10.39 -12.16 6.03
CA SER A 244 -10.90 -13.12 7.01
C SER A 244 -11.30 -12.46 8.32
N LEU A 245 -10.57 -11.43 8.77
CA LEU A 245 -10.92 -10.66 9.96
C LEU A 245 -12.20 -9.85 9.75
N CYS A 246 -12.32 -9.09 8.65
CA CYS A 246 -13.54 -8.32 8.35
C CYS A 246 -14.78 -9.21 8.28
N PHE A 247 -14.68 -10.40 7.68
CA PHE A 247 -15.79 -11.34 7.62
C PHE A 247 -16.23 -11.88 8.99
N GLN A 248 -15.30 -12.01 9.93
CA GLN A 248 -15.61 -12.40 11.30
C GLN A 248 -16.28 -11.26 12.08
N SER A 249 -15.81 -10.02 11.92
CA SER A 249 -16.39 -8.84 12.54
C SER A 249 -17.84 -8.61 12.10
N ASP A 250 -18.12 -8.69 10.79
CA ASP A 250 -19.47 -8.54 10.25
C ASP A 250 -20.45 -9.58 10.81
N LYS A 251 -20.00 -10.81 11.08
CA LYS A 251 -20.83 -11.86 11.68
C LYS A 251 -21.16 -11.61 13.16
N LEU A 252 -20.21 -11.03 13.90
CA LEU A 252 -20.42 -10.72 15.31
C LEU A 252 -21.37 -9.54 15.52
N GLU A 253 -21.37 -8.56 14.59
CA GLU A 253 -22.30 -7.43 14.63
C GLU A 253 -23.74 -7.78 14.18
N ALA A 254 -23.91 -8.87 13.44
CA ALA A 254 -25.20 -9.35 12.95
C ALA A 254 -25.93 -10.30 13.93
N THR A 255 -25.32 -10.65 15.08
CA THR A 255 -25.84 -11.55 16.13
C THR A 255 -26.21 -10.78 17.39
#